data_8743ff43fce9a32d21d2da2884f06d9f
#
_entry.id   8743ff43fce9a32d21d2da2884f06d9f
#
_cell.length_a   1.000
_cell.length_b   1.000
_cell.length_c   1.000
_cell.angle_alpha   90.00
_cell.angle_beta   90.00
_cell.angle_gamma   90.00
#
_symmetry.space_group_name_H-M   'P 1'
#
loop_
_entity.id
_entity.type
_entity.pdbx_description
1 polymer ?
#
loop_
_entity_poly.entity_id
_entity_poly.type
_entity_poly.pdbx_seq_one_letter_code
_entity_poly.pdbx_strand_id
1 'polypeptide(L)'
;TAPEELRSEASSTGQPELAPANREPAPQTLDKTGAKINPARPLSKRHLIAYYLDVKRNDPEHWARWNFTEEQQRRIERTLQMKPRRTASGVATITVLTKPWKCSSDCLYCPNDLRMPKSYLSDEPACQRAERTFFDPYLQVAARLKALTEMGHITDKVELIILGGTWSDYPLAYQIWFVRELF
;
A
#
# COMPACT_ATOMS: atom_id res chain seq x y z
N THR A 1 -33.10 -54.58 6.07
CA THR A 1 -34.53 -54.23 6.28
C THR A 1 -34.65 -52.70 6.31
N ALA A 2 -35.08 -52.14 5.18
CA ALA A 2 -35.65 -50.79 5.15
C ALA A 2 -37.08 -50.82 5.65
N PRO A 3 -37.72 -49.67 5.97
CA PRO A 3 -38.65 -49.02 5.04
C PRO A 3 -38.44 -47.49 5.03
N GLU A 4 -38.45 -46.84 3.89
CA GLU A 4 -39.54 -46.41 2.98
C GLU A 4 -40.57 -45.46 3.59
N GLU A 5 -40.64 -44.29 2.89
CA GLU A 5 -41.73 -43.32 2.73
C GLU A 5 -42.10 -42.36 3.87
N LEU A 6 -41.91 -41.05 3.55
CA LEU A 6 -43.05 -40.12 3.52
C LEU A 6 -42.63 -38.83 2.74
N ARG A 7 -43.22 -38.73 1.55
CA ARG A 7 -43.37 -37.47 0.81
C ARG A 7 -44.39 -36.59 1.54
N SER A 8 -44.11 -35.29 1.64
CA SER A 8 -45.19 -34.30 1.72
C SER A 8 -44.77 -33.03 0.98
N GLU A 9 -45.61 -32.69 0.08
CA GLU A 9 -45.63 -31.50 -0.75
C GLU A 9 -45.75 -30.23 0.10
N ALA A 10 -45.03 -29.17 -0.25
CA ALA A 10 -45.35 -27.85 0.19
C ALA A 10 -45.05 -26.82 -0.93
N SER A 11 -46.10 -26.51 -1.64
CA SER A 11 -46.60 -25.19 -2.04
C SER A 11 -45.60 -24.14 -2.46
N SER A 12 -45.60 -23.89 -3.77
CA SER A 12 -45.10 -22.68 -4.43
C SER A 12 -45.91 -21.46 -4.03
N THR A 13 -45.31 -20.51 -3.33
CA THR A 13 -45.81 -19.14 -3.24
C THR A 13 -44.90 -18.25 -4.07
N GLY A 14 -45.40 -17.84 -5.25
CA GLY A 14 -44.77 -16.87 -6.13
C GLY A 14 -44.70 -15.51 -5.41
N GLN A 15 -43.50 -14.99 -5.30
CA GLN A 15 -43.29 -13.58 -5.02
C GLN A 15 -43.42 -12.78 -6.31
N PRO A 16 -44.11 -11.62 -6.29
CA PRO A 16 -44.18 -10.78 -7.48
C PRO A 16 -42.84 -10.14 -7.78
N GLU A 17 -42.35 -10.38 -8.96
CA GLU A 17 -41.17 -9.76 -9.58
C GLU A 17 -41.41 -8.26 -9.70
N LEU A 18 -40.79 -7.47 -8.83
CA LEU A 18 -40.77 -6.00 -8.95
C LEU A 18 -39.89 -5.63 -10.11
N ALA A 19 -40.49 -5.12 -11.17
CA ALA A 19 -39.80 -4.53 -12.32
C ALA A 19 -38.76 -3.48 -11.88
N PRO A 20 -37.58 -3.40 -12.51
CA PRO A 20 -36.58 -2.43 -12.16
C PRO A 20 -37.07 -1.02 -12.50
N ALA A 21 -37.25 -0.20 -11.46
CA ALA A 21 -37.51 1.22 -11.60
C ALA A 21 -36.41 1.87 -12.45
N ASN A 22 -36.81 2.53 -13.54
CA ASN A 22 -35.94 3.41 -14.35
C ASN A 22 -35.29 4.45 -13.44
N ARG A 23 -34.04 4.19 -12.98
CA ARG A 23 -33.23 5.21 -12.32
C ARG A 23 -32.49 5.98 -13.39
N GLU A 24 -32.77 7.25 -13.50
CA GLU A 24 -31.97 8.17 -14.30
C GLU A 24 -30.48 8.03 -13.89
N PRO A 25 -29.54 8.03 -14.87
CA PRO A 25 -28.14 7.94 -14.55
C PRO A 25 -27.71 9.17 -13.75
N ALA A 26 -27.13 8.94 -12.55
CA ALA A 26 -26.61 9.99 -11.70
C ALA A 26 -25.56 10.84 -12.46
N PRO A 27 -25.48 12.16 -12.18
CA PRO A 27 -24.55 13.05 -12.88
C PRO A 27 -23.12 12.55 -12.74
N GLN A 28 -22.41 12.44 -13.87
CA GLN A 28 -21.04 11.97 -13.94
C GLN A 28 -20.12 13.06 -13.36
N THR A 29 -19.63 12.88 -12.16
CA THR A 29 -18.56 13.70 -11.58
C THR A 29 -17.21 13.25 -12.15
N LEU A 30 -16.47 14.19 -12.72
CA LEU A 30 -15.10 13.99 -13.19
C LEU A 30 -14.13 14.42 -12.08
N ASP A 31 -13.03 13.71 -11.91
CA ASP A 31 -11.93 14.14 -11.05
C ASP A 31 -11.09 15.25 -11.72
N LYS A 32 -10.11 15.80 -11.01
CA LYS A 32 -9.21 16.86 -11.51
C LYS A 32 -8.39 16.46 -12.76
N THR A 33 -8.36 15.18 -13.11
CA THR A 33 -7.66 14.62 -14.29
C THR A 33 -8.61 14.29 -15.44
N GLY A 34 -9.91 14.57 -15.29
CA GLY A 34 -10.94 14.26 -16.29
C GLY A 34 -11.38 12.79 -16.31
N ALA A 35 -10.96 11.98 -15.34
CA ALA A 35 -11.40 10.60 -15.21
C ALA A 35 -12.80 10.52 -14.58
N LYS A 36 -13.65 9.61 -15.09
CA LYS A 36 -15.00 9.39 -14.56
C LYS A 36 -14.93 8.82 -13.14
N ILE A 37 -15.41 9.58 -12.15
CA ILE A 37 -15.63 9.06 -10.81
C ILE A 37 -16.85 8.14 -10.87
N ASN A 38 -16.66 6.86 -10.57
CA ASN A 38 -17.77 5.93 -10.46
C ASN A 38 -18.49 6.16 -9.11
N PRO A 39 -19.71 6.74 -9.10
CA PRO A 39 -20.43 7.06 -7.86
C PRO A 39 -20.81 5.84 -7.02
N ALA A 40 -20.75 4.64 -7.60
CA ALA A 40 -21.04 3.39 -6.91
C ALA A 40 -19.83 2.85 -6.09
N ARG A 41 -18.64 3.46 -6.22
CA ARG A 41 -17.45 3.02 -5.48
C ARG A 41 -17.28 3.87 -4.23
N PRO A 42 -17.46 3.32 -3.03
CA PRO A 42 -17.30 4.10 -1.80
C PRO A 42 -15.87 4.65 -1.74
N LEU A 43 -15.74 5.93 -1.36
CA LEU A 43 -14.44 6.58 -1.16
C LEU A 43 -13.64 5.78 -0.13
N SER A 44 -12.52 5.25 -0.54
CA SER A 44 -11.64 4.51 0.36
C SER A 44 -10.89 5.49 1.28
N LYS A 45 -10.49 5.03 2.46
CA LYS A 45 -9.64 5.78 3.39
C LYS A 45 -8.39 6.35 2.70
N ARG A 46 -7.85 5.64 1.73
CA ARG A 46 -6.68 6.07 0.94
C ARG A 46 -6.96 7.36 0.15
N HIS A 47 -8.11 7.46 -0.47
CA HIS A 47 -8.48 8.67 -1.23
C HIS A 47 -8.75 9.85 -0.28
N LEU A 48 -9.41 9.59 0.85
CA LEU A 48 -9.71 10.63 1.83
C LEU A 48 -8.46 11.21 2.48
N ILE A 49 -7.50 10.37 2.91
CA ILE A 49 -6.27 10.87 3.52
C ILE A 49 -5.41 11.62 2.52
N ALA A 50 -5.31 11.13 1.28
CA ALA A 50 -4.54 11.80 0.23
C ALA A 50 -5.13 13.19 -0.07
N TYR A 51 -6.44 13.30 -0.22
CA TYR A 51 -7.14 14.56 -0.44
C TYR A 51 -6.96 15.52 0.75
N TYR A 52 -7.17 15.05 1.97
CA TYR A 52 -6.98 15.84 3.19
C TYR A 52 -5.57 16.43 3.29
N LEU A 53 -4.55 15.62 3.05
CA LEU A 53 -3.16 16.05 3.10
C LEU A 53 -2.80 17.01 1.94
N ASP A 54 -3.37 16.80 0.77
CA ASP A 54 -3.18 17.68 -0.38
C ASP A 54 -3.75 19.08 -0.10
N VAL A 55 -5.00 19.17 0.37
CA VAL A 55 -5.61 20.44 0.76
C VAL A 55 -4.81 21.13 1.87
N LYS A 56 -4.41 20.40 2.90
CA LYS A 56 -3.61 20.95 4.02
C LYS A 56 -2.29 21.56 3.57
N ARG A 57 -1.64 21.00 2.53
CA ARG A 57 -0.31 21.43 2.07
C ARG A 57 -0.37 22.48 0.95
N ASN A 58 -1.30 22.29 0.03
CA ASN A 58 -1.26 22.97 -1.26
C ASN A 58 -2.40 23.97 -1.47
N ASP A 59 -3.44 23.97 -0.62
CA ASP A 59 -4.61 24.85 -0.75
C ASP A 59 -4.97 25.51 0.60
N PRO A 60 -4.22 26.57 0.99
CA PRO A 60 -4.43 27.25 2.28
C PRO A 60 -5.80 27.92 2.39
N GLU A 61 -6.38 28.37 1.27
CA GLU A 61 -7.71 29.00 1.29
C GLU A 61 -8.80 27.96 1.60
N HIS A 62 -8.75 26.81 0.96
CA HIS A 62 -9.68 25.72 1.21
C HIS A 62 -9.49 25.16 2.62
N TRP A 63 -8.24 25.02 3.06
CA TRP A 63 -7.91 24.61 4.42
C TRP A 63 -8.52 25.53 5.47
N ALA A 64 -8.39 26.85 5.30
CA ALA A 64 -8.95 27.85 6.20
C ALA A 64 -10.48 27.78 6.29
N ARG A 65 -11.17 27.46 5.19
CA ARG A 65 -12.64 27.31 5.18
C ARG A 65 -13.13 26.15 6.05
N TRP A 66 -12.34 25.09 6.21
CA TRP A 66 -12.71 23.97 7.09
C TRP A 66 -12.67 24.35 8.56
N ASN A 67 -11.89 25.33 8.93
CA ASN A 67 -11.78 25.89 10.28
C ASN A 67 -11.68 24.82 11.38
N PHE A 68 -10.89 23.77 11.14
CA PHE A 68 -10.70 22.70 12.11
C PHE A 68 -9.85 23.16 13.28
N THR A 69 -10.29 22.86 14.50
CA THR A 69 -9.45 22.98 15.69
C THR A 69 -8.31 21.97 15.65
N GLU A 70 -7.23 22.20 16.40
CA GLU A 70 -6.11 21.26 16.47
C GLU A 70 -6.53 19.86 16.95
N GLU A 71 -7.49 19.79 17.85
CA GLU A 71 -8.02 18.52 18.33
C GLU A 71 -8.78 17.77 17.24
N GLN A 72 -9.59 18.48 16.45
CA GLN A 72 -10.30 17.91 15.31
C GLN A 72 -9.31 17.43 14.23
N GLN A 73 -8.27 18.18 13.93
CA GLN A 73 -7.22 17.79 12.99
C GLN A 73 -6.54 16.51 13.44
N ARG A 74 -6.07 16.45 14.70
CA ARG A 74 -5.45 15.23 15.26
C ARG A 74 -6.38 14.03 15.21
N ARG A 75 -7.67 14.21 15.48
CA ARG A 75 -8.67 13.14 15.41
C ARG A 75 -8.87 12.64 13.99
N ILE A 76 -8.98 13.56 13.01
CA ILE A 76 -9.11 13.23 11.60
C ILE A 76 -7.88 12.46 11.12
N GLU A 77 -6.67 12.96 11.39
CA GLU A 77 -5.40 12.35 10.99
C GLU A 77 -5.27 10.93 11.55
N ARG A 78 -5.52 10.73 12.84
CA ARG A 78 -5.53 9.40 13.45
C ARG A 78 -6.56 8.46 12.84
N THR A 79 -7.75 8.99 12.51
CA THR A 79 -8.84 8.20 11.94
C THR A 79 -8.54 7.80 10.50
N LEU A 80 -7.96 8.70 9.71
CA LEU A 80 -7.65 8.48 8.30
C LEU A 80 -6.33 7.73 8.09
N GLN A 81 -5.39 7.81 9.03
CA GLN A 81 -4.09 7.14 8.93
C GLN A 81 -4.26 5.66 8.61
N MET A 82 -3.54 5.19 7.59
CA MET A 82 -3.57 3.80 7.16
C MET A 82 -2.49 2.99 7.86
N LYS A 83 -2.86 1.81 8.39
CA LYS A 83 -1.92 0.87 9.05
C LYS A 83 -1.08 1.54 10.18
N PRO A 84 -1.72 2.19 11.16
CA PRO A 84 -1.04 3.05 12.15
C PRO A 84 0.07 2.36 12.94
N ARG A 85 0.01 1.02 13.08
CA ARG A 85 1.04 0.24 13.79
C ARG A 85 2.42 0.29 13.14
N ARG A 86 2.52 0.66 11.85
CA ARG A 86 3.81 0.66 11.13
C ARG A 86 4.81 1.70 11.63
N THR A 87 4.32 2.80 12.18
CA THR A 87 5.13 3.88 12.72
C THR A 87 4.75 4.20 14.16
N ALA A 88 4.15 3.24 14.88
CA ALA A 88 3.74 3.43 16.27
C ALA A 88 4.92 3.70 17.22
N SER A 89 6.12 3.25 16.86
CA SER A 89 7.37 3.55 17.56
C SER A 89 7.90 4.98 17.34
N GLY A 90 7.26 5.76 16.46
CA GLY A 90 7.77 7.06 16.01
C GLY A 90 8.85 6.97 14.92
N VAL A 91 9.16 5.78 14.44
CA VAL A 91 10.16 5.55 13.38
C VAL A 91 9.51 4.92 12.15
N ALA A 92 9.81 5.46 10.98
CA ALA A 92 9.41 4.91 9.71
C ALA A 92 10.47 3.94 9.17
N THR A 93 10.26 2.65 9.33
CA THR A 93 11.20 1.62 8.86
C THR A 93 11.04 1.39 7.36
N ILE A 94 12.11 1.51 6.61
CA ILE A 94 12.20 1.28 5.17
C ILE A 94 13.22 0.18 4.89
N THR A 95 12.76 -0.89 4.28
CA THR A 95 13.62 -1.97 3.79
C THR A 95 14.04 -1.69 2.36
N VAL A 96 15.35 -1.80 2.09
CA VAL A 96 15.96 -1.60 0.78
C VAL A 96 16.71 -2.86 0.38
N LEU A 97 16.36 -3.48 -0.73
CA LEU A 97 17.01 -4.67 -1.23
C LEU A 97 18.18 -4.33 -2.16
N THR A 98 19.27 -5.06 -1.98
CA THR A 98 20.39 -5.06 -2.91
C THR A 98 20.01 -5.78 -4.22
N LYS A 99 20.75 -5.53 -5.29
CA LYS A 99 20.58 -6.31 -6.53
C LYS A 99 20.92 -7.78 -6.32
N PRO A 100 20.41 -8.68 -7.18
CA PRO A 100 20.88 -10.07 -7.21
C PRO A 100 22.39 -10.15 -7.37
N TRP A 101 23.04 -10.96 -6.54
CA TRP A 101 24.48 -11.16 -6.56
C TRP A 101 24.83 -12.57 -6.06
N LYS A 102 25.99 -13.08 -6.47
CA LYS A 102 26.53 -14.33 -5.94
C LYS A 102 26.82 -14.19 -4.44
N CYS A 103 26.67 -15.27 -3.71
CA CYS A 103 27.02 -15.36 -2.29
C CYS A 103 28.09 -16.41 -2.12
N SER A 104 29.08 -16.13 -1.27
CA SER A 104 30.15 -17.07 -0.93
C SER A 104 29.69 -18.24 -0.05
N SER A 105 28.52 -18.06 0.62
CA SER A 105 27.94 -19.10 1.47
C SER A 105 27.00 -20.02 0.68
N ASP A 106 26.99 -21.29 1.05
CA ASP A 106 26.13 -22.34 0.50
C ASP A 106 25.15 -22.85 1.57
N CYS A 107 24.25 -21.97 2.01
CA CYS A 107 23.29 -22.29 3.07
C CYS A 107 22.19 -23.23 2.54
N LEU A 108 21.99 -24.37 3.18
CA LEU A 108 21.04 -25.41 2.78
C LEU A 108 19.59 -24.90 2.63
N TYR A 109 19.17 -23.95 3.46
CA TYR A 109 17.83 -23.38 3.48
C TYR A 109 17.69 -22.10 2.64
N CYS A 110 18.74 -21.67 1.94
CA CYS A 110 18.70 -20.44 1.14
C CYS A 110 17.97 -20.71 -0.19
N PRO A 111 16.87 -19.98 -0.50
CA PRO A 111 16.21 -20.11 -1.78
C PRO A 111 17.13 -19.64 -2.91
N ASN A 112 17.07 -20.32 -4.06
CA ASN A 112 17.88 -20.01 -5.21
C ASN A 112 17.06 -19.39 -6.35
N ASP A 113 16.48 -18.20 -6.12
CA ASP A 113 15.89 -17.41 -7.19
C ASP A 113 16.97 -16.48 -7.78
N LEU A 114 17.33 -16.71 -9.03
CA LEU A 114 18.38 -15.94 -9.73
C LEU A 114 18.00 -14.47 -9.99
N ARG A 115 16.70 -14.15 -9.91
CA ARG A 115 16.18 -12.79 -10.11
C ARG A 115 16.24 -11.94 -8.84
N MET A 116 16.44 -12.58 -7.70
CA MET A 116 16.41 -11.96 -6.38
C MET A 116 17.76 -12.08 -5.69
N PRO A 117 18.06 -11.16 -4.77
CA PRO A 117 19.21 -11.34 -3.89
C PRO A 117 19.02 -12.61 -3.06
N LYS A 118 20.11 -13.29 -2.73
CA LYS A 118 20.09 -14.53 -1.93
C LYS A 118 19.27 -14.34 -0.65
N SER A 119 18.62 -15.40 -0.22
CA SER A 119 17.67 -15.47 0.91
C SER A 119 16.27 -14.90 0.66
N TYR A 120 15.97 -14.43 -0.54
CA TYR A 120 14.69 -13.79 -0.87
C TYR A 120 14.02 -14.46 -2.07
N LEU A 121 12.68 -14.43 -2.07
CA LEU A 121 11.83 -14.93 -3.16
C LEU A 121 11.12 -13.80 -3.88
N SER A 122 10.84 -13.98 -5.16
CA SER A 122 10.23 -12.97 -6.02
C SER A 122 8.77 -12.63 -5.64
N ASP A 123 8.06 -13.49 -4.93
CA ASP A 123 6.70 -13.29 -4.46
C ASP A 123 6.62 -12.45 -3.16
N GLU A 124 7.75 -12.22 -2.49
CA GLU A 124 7.80 -11.39 -1.29
C GLU A 124 7.50 -9.92 -1.62
N PRO A 125 6.67 -9.23 -0.81
CA PRO A 125 6.29 -7.85 -1.09
C PRO A 125 7.46 -6.84 -1.16
N ALA A 126 8.56 -7.10 -0.45
CA ALA A 126 9.76 -6.27 -0.52
C ALA A 126 10.49 -6.46 -1.85
N CYS A 127 10.62 -7.71 -2.29
CA CYS A 127 11.25 -8.09 -3.56
C CYS A 127 10.49 -7.53 -4.76
N GLN A 128 9.16 -7.66 -4.77
CA GLN A 128 8.31 -7.08 -5.82
C GLN A 128 8.44 -5.56 -5.93
N ARG A 129 8.64 -4.86 -4.81
CA ARG A 129 8.90 -3.41 -4.86
C ARG A 129 10.28 -3.09 -5.39
N ALA A 130 11.30 -3.83 -4.96
CA ALA A 130 12.67 -3.64 -5.40
C ALA A 130 12.81 -3.92 -6.91
N GLU A 131 12.18 -4.97 -7.42
CA GLU A 131 12.14 -5.30 -8.84
C GLU A 131 11.54 -4.17 -9.67
N ARG A 132 10.44 -3.56 -9.23
CA ARG A 132 9.81 -2.41 -9.91
C ARG A 132 10.68 -1.17 -9.96
N THR A 133 11.66 -1.07 -9.09
CA THR A 133 12.64 0.03 -9.01
C THR A 133 14.04 -0.42 -9.47
N PHE A 134 14.14 -1.56 -10.16
CA PHE A 134 15.40 -2.11 -10.67
C PHE A 134 16.48 -2.27 -9.59
N PHE A 135 16.09 -2.52 -8.34
CA PHE A 135 16.97 -2.59 -7.17
C PHE A 135 17.80 -1.32 -6.93
N ASP A 136 17.38 -0.20 -7.51
CA ASP A 136 18.00 1.11 -7.26
C ASP A 136 17.67 1.57 -5.83
N PRO A 137 18.65 1.87 -4.97
CA PRO A 137 18.42 2.20 -3.57
C PRO A 137 17.66 3.53 -3.39
N TYR A 138 18.00 4.56 -4.15
CA TYR A 138 17.31 5.85 -4.10
C TYR A 138 15.84 5.72 -4.48
N LEU A 139 15.55 5.04 -5.59
CA LEU A 139 14.16 4.84 -6.04
C LEU A 139 13.34 4.01 -5.05
N GLN A 140 13.95 3.01 -4.41
CA GLN A 140 13.27 2.22 -3.37
C GLN A 140 12.91 3.10 -2.17
N VAL A 141 13.84 3.91 -1.66
CA VAL A 141 13.61 4.82 -0.53
C VAL A 141 12.57 5.87 -0.90
N ALA A 142 12.73 6.57 -2.03
CA ALA A 142 11.82 7.62 -2.48
C ALA A 142 10.38 7.10 -2.66
N ALA A 143 10.20 5.97 -3.34
CA ALA A 143 8.88 5.35 -3.51
C ALA A 143 8.26 4.94 -2.17
N ARG A 144 9.07 4.50 -1.22
CA ARG A 144 8.59 4.07 0.08
C ARG A 144 8.24 5.25 0.99
N LEU A 145 9.03 6.31 1.00
CA LEU A 145 8.73 7.57 1.70
C LEU A 145 7.43 8.16 1.18
N LYS A 146 7.31 8.29 -0.14
CA LYS A 146 6.08 8.76 -0.77
C LYS A 146 4.86 7.95 -0.32
N ALA A 147 4.93 6.62 -0.39
CA ALA A 147 3.83 5.76 0.01
C ALA A 147 3.47 5.88 1.51
N LEU A 148 4.45 6.06 2.40
CA LEU A 148 4.21 6.26 3.83
C LEU A 148 3.54 7.61 4.09
N THR A 149 4.04 8.67 3.46
CA THR A 149 3.47 10.01 3.57
C THR A 149 2.03 10.07 3.05
N GLU A 150 1.74 9.45 1.90
CA GLU A 150 0.39 9.35 1.33
C GLU A 150 -0.57 8.53 2.22
N MET A 151 -0.06 7.64 3.05
CA MET A 151 -0.84 6.90 4.04
C MET A 151 -1.04 7.64 5.36
N GLY A 152 -0.50 8.85 5.51
CA GLY A 152 -0.61 9.68 6.71
C GLY A 152 0.41 9.33 7.79
N HIS A 153 1.53 8.69 7.46
CA HIS A 153 2.61 8.46 8.42
C HIS A 153 3.55 9.65 8.53
N ILE A 154 4.04 9.90 9.74
CA ILE A 154 5.15 10.81 10.01
C ILE A 154 6.44 10.11 9.56
N THR A 155 7.26 10.81 8.79
CA THR A 155 8.52 10.31 8.22
C THR A 155 9.73 11.16 8.63
N ASP A 156 9.63 11.87 9.75
CA ASP A 156 10.70 12.73 10.27
C ASP A 156 11.91 11.93 10.76
N LYS A 157 11.65 10.70 11.21
CA LYS A 157 12.69 9.74 11.60
C LYS A 157 12.54 8.47 10.79
N VAL A 158 13.55 8.17 10.01
CA VAL A 158 13.59 6.99 9.13
C VAL A 158 14.70 6.04 9.59
N GLU A 159 14.37 4.76 9.61
CA GLU A 159 15.34 3.67 9.77
C GLU A 159 15.45 2.93 8.44
N LEU A 160 16.64 2.86 7.88
CA LEU A 160 16.93 2.13 6.66
C LEU A 160 17.50 0.76 7.00
N ILE A 161 16.87 -0.30 6.48
CA ILE A 161 17.33 -1.68 6.67
C ILE A 161 17.73 -2.23 5.30
N ILE A 162 19.03 -2.47 5.13
CA ILE A 162 19.58 -3.09 3.92
C ILE A 162 19.35 -4.60 4.01
N LEU A 163 18.71 -5.16 3.00
CA LEU A 163 18.40 -6.58 2.88
C LEU A 163 19.05 -7.16 1.61
N GLY A 164 19.50 -8.40 1.69
CA GLY A 164 20.13 -9.10 0.58
C GLY A 164 20.90 -10.33 1.05
N GLY A 165 21.79 -10.84 0.21
CA GLY A 165 22.76 -11.87 0.58
C GLY A 165 23.88 -11.32 1.46
N THR A 166 25.02 -12.00 1.46
CA THR A 166 26.19 -11.55 2.23
C THR A 166 26.71 -10.22 1.69
N TRP A 167 26.63 -9.16 2.51
CA TRP A 167 26.97 -7.80 2.09
C TRP A 167 28.41 -7.66 1.61
N SER A 168 29.36 -8.32 2.28
CA SER A 168 30.78 -8.30 1.92
C SER A 168 31.12 -8.98 0.59
N ASP A 169 30.21 -9.73 0.01
CA ASP A 169 30.40 -10.38 -1.29
C ASP A 169 30.18 -9.42 -2.48
N TYR A 170 29.54 -8.27 -2.21
CA TYR A 170 29.38 -7.24 -3.24
C TYR A 170 30.68 -6.48 -3.47
N PRO A 171 31.00 -6.09 -4.72
CA PRO A 171 32.15 -5.24 -5.00
C PRO A 171 32.12 -3.95 -4.17
N LEU A 172 33.26 -3.53 -3.64
CA LEU A 172 33.38 -2.32 -2.82
C LEU A 172 32.78 -1.07 -3.51
N ALA A 173 33.00 -0.92 -4.81
CA ALA A 173 32.42 0.17 -5.58
C ALA A 173 30.88 0.17 -5.55
N TYR A 174 30.24 -1.03 -5.59
CA TYR A 174 28.81 -1.16 -5.45
C TYR A 174 28.34 -0.83 -4.04
N GLN A 175 29.05 -1.28 -3.01
CA GLN A 175 28.71 -0.99 -1.60
C GLN A 175 28.72 0.53 -1.36
N ILE A 176 29.79 1.23 -1.82
CA ILE A 176 29.91 2.68 -1.68
C ILE A 176 28.78 3.40 -2.46
N TRP A 177 28.55 3.01 -3.70
CA TRP A 177 27.46 3.58 -4.50
C TRP A 177 26.10 3.37 -3.82
N PHE A 178 25.81 2.14 -3.38
CA PHE A 178 24.54 1.79 -2.76
C PHE A 178 24.27 2.63 -1.52
N VAL A 179 25.26 2.74 -0.61
CA VAL A 179 25.13 3.54 0.61
C VAL A 179 24.97 5.03 0.27
N ARG A 180 25.74 5.56 -0.68
CA ARG A 180 25.60 6.95 -1.12
C ARG A 180 24.21 7.27 -1.63
N GLU A 181 23.62 6.39 -2.42
CA GLU A 181 22.27 6.60 -3.00
C GLU A 181 21.13 6.43 -1.97
N LEU A 182 21.41 5.95 -0.77
CA LEU A 182 20.43 5.87 0.32
C LEU A 182 20.17 7.24 0.97
N PHE A 183 21.11 8.18 0.86
CA PHE A 183 21.11 9.51 1.49
C PHE A 183 21.10 10.63 0.46
#